data_db727ee33dc752fcc893bf5e057fc7b1
#
_entry.id   db727ee33dc752fcc893bf5e057fc7b1
#
_cell.length_a   1.000
_cell.length_b   1.000
_cell.length_c   1.000
_cell.angle_alpha   90.00
_cell.angle_beta   90.00
_cell.angle_gamma   90.00
#
_symmetry.space_group_name_H-M   'P 1'
#
loop_
_entity.id
_entity.type
_entity.pdbx_description
1 polymer ?
#
loop_
_entity_poly.entity_id
_entity_poly.type
_entity_poly.pdbx_seq_one_letter_code
_entity_poly.pdbx_strand_id
1 'polypeptide(L)'
;MIKWRRLLTTLCVGTVLLTACNKNDDVAIIITTTQNESTTQTTTPEETTTPEEMTTPEETTTPEETTTPEGMTTPEETTTLEETTTPEETTTHEETTMPETQTETEPATLSEDERRALLNQEAAQAVPGIVCWGDSLTYGYGGNGESYPGTLQRLIDERLISGIPVVNNGVCVEQTYTIMARAGVWPMMVDSFVMPSGITPVEIHVNLKNGMYTNLTCFGDAGLNPVTIAGVRGILTSSYHEDDYGYCYFTRIEPGEEVYVEYGTPIESASVNMYEGYINVIFMGENGYFQSADDLVLQYQRFIEGRGLTRYILIGLTTGDNNGRSVLEQKMTESFGDHYINMRTELVSRGPDIVGLERREDDWYNIQEGIVMRYLMSDDIHLNEYGYRGVGTIVYERMEALGYFDGIKNAIAKYGN
;
A
#
# COMPACT_ATOMS: atom_id res chain seq x y z
N MET A 1 54.89 -4.12 -31.78
CA MET A 1 53.46 -4.07 -32.15
C MET A 1 52.67 -4.38 -30.86
N ILE A 2 52.24 -3.37 -30.16
CA ILE A 2 51.50 -3.46 -28.91
C ILE A 2 50.06 -3.10 -29.20
N LYS A 3 49.13 -4.06 -28.99
CA LYS A 3 47.69 -3.86 -29.18
C LYS A 3 47.13 -3.21 -27.89
N TRP A 4 46.63 -2.03 -28.00
CA TRP A 4 45.85 -1.38 -26.96
C TRP A 4 44.41 -1.91 -26.97
N ARG A 5 43.96 -2.52 -25.88
CA ARG A 5 42.54 -2.77 -25.59
C ARG A 5 41.96 -1.55 -24.90
N ARG A 6 41.00 -0.93 -25.53
CA ARG A 6 40.16 0.08 -24.90
C ARG A 6 39.14 -0.60 -23.97
N LEU A 7 39.22 -0.27 -22.69
CA LEU A 7 38.18 -0.60 -21.71
C LEU A 7 37.09 0.47 -21.89
N LEU A 8 35.91 0.10 -22.36
CA LEU A 8 34.72 0.95 -22.29
C LEU A 8 34.12 0.74 -20.90
N THR A 9 34.24 1.75 -20.04
CA THR A 9 33.44 1.85 -18.83
C THR A 9 32.12 2.52 -19.22
N THR A 10 31.06 1.74 -19.29
CA THR A 10 29.70 2.25 -19.49
C THR A 10 29.23 2.82 -18.15
N LEU A 11 29.21 4.13 -18.03
CA LEU A 11 28.56 4.83 -16.93
C LEU A 11 27.06 4.82 -17.23
N CYS A 12 26.29 3.98 -16.53
CA CYS A 12 24.82 4.08 -16.55
C CYS A 12 24.40 5.32 -15.78
N VAL A 13 24.18 6.41 -16.50
CA VAL A 13 23.42 7.56 -15.97
C VAL A 13 21.95 7.17 -16.06
N GLY A 14 21.34 6.83 -14.94
CA GLY A 14 19.90 6.58 -14.86
C GLY A 14 19.15 7.89 -15.16
N THR A 15 18.49 7.94 -16.29
CA THR A 15 17.57 9.03 -16.63
C THR A 15 16.27 8.78 -15.86
N VAL A 16 16.02 9.54 -14.81
CA VAL A 16 14.70 9.55 -14.14
C VAL A 16 13.78 10.37 -15.02
N LEU A 17 12.89 9.70 -15.75
CA LEU A 17 11.79 10.34 -16.47
C LEU A 17 10.67 10.66 -15.47
N LEU A 18 10.62 11.91 -15.01
CA LEU A 18 9.47 12.42 -14.27
C LEU A 18 8.36 12.77 -15.25
N THR A 19 7.39 11.87 -15.39
CA THR A 19 6.17 12.16 -16.16
C THR A 19 5.08 12.63 -15.21
N ALA A 20 4.66 13.88 -15.34
CA ALA A 20 3.59 14.44 -14.50
C ALA A 20 2.24 13.84 -14.88
N CYS A 21 1.52 13.27 -13.90
CA CYS A 21 0.14 12.80 -14.05
C CYS A 21 -0.82 13.96 -13.78
N ASN A 22 -1.34 14.61 -14.81
CA ASN A 22 -2.39 15.62 -14.65
C ASN A 22 -3.67 15.19 -15.39
N LYS A 23 -4.79 15.28 -14.71
CA LYS A 23 -6.09 14.79 -15.19
C LYS A 23 -6.68 15.61 -16.37
N ASN A 24 -6.17 16.78 -16.69
CA ASN A 24 -6.91 17.71 -17.57
C ASN A 24 -6.15 18.41 -18.69
N ASP A 25 -4.84 18.25 -18.86
CA ASP A 25 -4.15 18.89 -20.01
C ASP A 25 -2.89 18.12 -20.41
N ASP A 26 -2.75 17.87 -21.71
CA ASP A 26 -1.53 17.39 -22.35
C ASP A 26 -0.44 18.49 -22.24
N VAL A 27 0.35 18.49 -21.21
CA VAL A 27 1.53 19.33 -21.09
C VAL A 27 2.77 18.53 -21.48
N ALA A 28 3.21 18.69 -22.71
CA ALA A 28 4.51 18.19 -23.14
C ALA A 28 5.61 19.05 -22.52
N ILE A 29 6.34 18.50 -21.55
CA ILE A 29 7.55 19.14 -21.03
C ILE A 29 8.72 18.74 -21.93
N ILE A 30 9.23 19.70 -22.71
CA ILE A 30 10.46 19.52 -23.49
C ILE A 30 11.64 19.78 -22.55
N ILE A 31 12.37 18.72 -22.18
CA ILE A 31 13.61 18.85 -21.44
C ILE A 31 14.76 19.07 -22.42
N THR A 32 15.33 20.26 -22.43
CA THR A 32 16.55 20.58 -23.18
C THR A 32 17.75 20.18 -22.30
N THR A 33 18.48 19.14 -22.69
CA THR A 33 19.76 18.79 -22.05
C THR A 33 20.85 19.72 -22.56
N THR A 34 21.37 20.61 -21.70
CA THR A 34 22.60 21.32 -21.95
C THR A 34 23.79 20.42 -21.62
N GLN A 35 24.57 20.06 -22.63
CA GLN A 35 25.88 19.43 -22.42
C GLN A 35 26.89 20.52 -22.01
N ASN A 36 27.39 20.45 -20.80
CA ASN A 36 28.57 21.21 -20.38
C ASN A 36 29.82 20.43 -20.83
N GLU A 37 30.50 20.94 -21.84
CA GLU A 37 31.84 20.51 -22.19
C GLU A 37 32.83 21.03 -21.15
N SER A 38 33.34 20.14 -20.31
CA SER A 38 34.45 20.44 -19.40
C SER A 38 35.78 20.26 -20.12
N THR A 39 36.47 21.36 -20.32
CA THR A 39 37.86 21.41 -20.90
C THR A 39 38.85 20.94 -19.85
N THR A 40 39.44 19.78 -20.06
CA THR A 40 40.46 19.20 -19.14
C THR A 40 41.83 19.75 -19.57
N GLN A 41 42.47 20.55 -18.73
CA GLN A 41 43.90 20.86 -18.80
C GLN A 41 44.71 19.71 -18.19
N THR A 42 45.67 19.22 -18.96
CA THR A 42 46.61 18.17 -18.57
C THR A 42 47.79 18.79 -17.82
N THR A 43 47.97 18.45 -16.57
CA THR A 43 49.23 18.69 -15.85
C THR A 43 49.82 17.33 -15.45
N THR A 44 51.10 17.16 -15.73
CA THR A 44 51.93 15.99 -15.48
C THR A 44 52.23 15.85 -13.95
N PRO A 45 52.14 14.67 -13.33
CA PRO A 45 52.59 14.53 -11.92
C PRO A 45 54.05 14.12 -11.85
N GLU A 46 54.78 14.75 -10.91
CA GLU A 46 56.06 14.34 -10.38
C GLU A 46 55.97 13.13 -9.44
N GLU A 47 57.00 12.30 -9.46
CA GLU A 47 57.24 11.20 -8.55
C GLU A 47 57.37 11.65 -7.10
N THR A 48 56.72 10.97 -6.14
CA THR A 48 57.30 10.88 -4.75
C THR A 48 56.69 9.73 -3.93
N THR A 49 57.60 8.88 -3.50
CA THR A 49 57.74 8.14 -2.22
C THR A 49 56.58 7.28 -1.64
N THR A 50 56.95 6.03 -1.43
CA THR A 50 56.33 4.94 -0.65
C THR A 50 56.05 5.34 0.81
N PRO A 51 54.92 5.02 1.40
CA PRO A 51 54.74 4.99 2.85
C PRO A 51 54.89 3.57 3.43
N GLU A 52 55.49 3.56 4.61
CA GLU A 52 55.84 2.43 5.45
C GLU A 52 54.63 1.61 5.97
N GLU A 53 54.93 0.36 6.33
CA GLU A 53 54.05 -0.60 7.00
C GLU A 53 53.42 -0.05 8.27
N MET A 54 52.12 -0.23 8.43
CA MET A 54 51.41 0.01 9.67
C MET A 54 50.86 -1.29 10.22
N THR A 55 51.30 -1.59 11.40
CA THR A 55 51.07 -2.73 12.28
C THR A 55 49.59 -2.98 12.60
N THR A 56 49.21 -4.25 12.62
CA THR A 56 47.95 -4.83 13.11
C THR A 56 47.71 -4.50 14.60
N PRO A 57 46.48 -4.14 15.02
CA PRO A 57 46.12 -4.14 16.42
C PRO A 57 45.66 -5.52 16.92
N GLU A 58 46.06 -5.83 18.14
CA GLU A 58 45.80 -7.06 18.89
C GLU A 58 44.32 -7.30 19.21
N GLU A 59 44.01 -8.59 19.36
CA GLU A 59 42.74 -9.16 19.80
C GLU A 59 42.29 -8.59 21.15
N THR A 60 41.04 -8.16 21.27
CA THR A 60 40.41 -7.83 22.54
C THR A 60 39.37 -8.88 22.90
N THR A 61 39.59 -9.42 24.06
CA THR A 61 38.90 -10.44 24.84
C THR A 61 37.39 -10.35 24.88
N THR A 62 36.73 -11.51 24.79
CA THR A 62 35.35 -11.85 25.05
C THR A 62 34.92 -11.49 26.49
N PRO A 63 33.75 -10.93 26.73
CA PRO A 63 33.17 -10.85 28.07
C PRO A 63 32.40 -12.11 28.43
N GLU A 64 32.53 -12.51 29.69
CA GLU A 64 31.94 -13.67 30.36
C GLU A 64 30.41 -13.67 30.42
N GLU A 65 29.88 -14.87 30.48
CA GLU A 65 28.46 -15.23 30.72
C GLU A 65 27.93 -14.56 32.00
N THR A 66 26.74 -13.97 31.89
CA THR A 66 25.98 -13.52 33.06
C THR A 66 24.78 -14.45 33.27
N THR A 67 24.75 -15.01 34.43
CA THR A 67 23.80 -15.92 35.03
C THR A 67 22.33 -15.52 34.92
N THR A 68 21.50 -16.51 34.62
CA THR A 68 20.03 -16.50 34.69
C THR A 68 19.55 -16.37 36.15
N PRO A 69 18.56 -15.54 36.48
CA PRO A 69 17.80 -15.66 37.73
C PRO A 69 16.67 -16.67 37.60
N GLU A 70 16.69 -17.64 38.46
CA GLU A 70 15.57 -18.54 38.71
C GLU A 70 14.42 -17.85 39.50
N GLY A 71 13.22 -18.21 39.19
CA GLY A 71 12.14 -18.25 40.12
C GLY A 71 11.13 -17.11 40.09
N MET A 72 9.99 -17.35 39.41
CA MET A 72 8.73 -16.73 39.81
C MET A 72 7.60 -17.73 39.65
N THR A 73 7.03 -18.03 40.81
CA THR A 73 5.96 -18.96 41.11
C THR A 73 4.63 -18.56 40.48
N THR A 74 3.92 -19.56 39.98
CA THR A 74 2.51 -19.57 39.55
C THR A 74 1.58 -19.22 40.72
N PRO A 75 0.51 -18.44 40.56
CA PRO A 75 -0.58 -18.37 41.54
C PRO A 75 -1.58 -19.48 41.30
N GLU A 76 -1.96 -20.14 42.41
CA GLU A 76 -3.00 -21.17 42.50
C GLU A 76 -4.40 -20.64 42.20
N GLU A 77 -5.17 -21.46 41.51
CA GLU A 77 -6.63 -21.33 41.37
C GLU A 77 -7.32 -21.44 42.73
N THR A 78 -8.16 -20.47 43.06
CA THR A 78 -9.10 -20.59 44.18
C THR A 78 -10.52 -20.64 43.61
N THR A 79 -11.05 -21.82 43.54
CA THR A 79 -12.47 -22.12 43.28
C THR A 79 -13.27 -21.83 44.54
N THR A 80 -14.20 -20.88 44.50
CA THR A 80 -15.23 -20.74 45.53
C THR A 80 -16.59 -21.03 44.91
N LEU A 81 -17.18 -22.12 45.36
CA LEU A 81 -18.58 -22.51 45.10
C LEU A 81 -19.46 -21.76 46.10
N GLU A 82 -20.39 -20.96 45.65
CA GLU A 82 -21.52 -20.47 46.46
C GLU A 82 -22.80 -21.21 46.06
N GLU A 83 -23.43 -21.81 47.07
CA GLU A 83 -24.71 -22.51 47.01
C GLU A 83 -25.85 -21.50 46.73
N THR A 84 -26.72 -21.86 45.79
CA THR A 84 -27.96 -21.12 45.55
C THR A 84 -29.11 -21.87 46.24
N THR A 85 -29.69 -21.22 47.22
CA THR A 85 -30.91 -21.67 47.94
C THR A 85 -32.15 -21.52 47.08
N THR A 86 -32.94 -22.59 47.02
CA THR A 86 -34.26 -22.68 46.39
C THR A 86 -35.32 -21.96 47.26
N PRO A 87 -36.23 -21.14 46.68
CA PRO A 87 -37.44 -20.70 47.40
C PRO A 87 -38.59 -21.69 47.19
N GLU A 88 -39.37 -21.84 48.27
CA GLU A 88 -40.53 -22.70 48.44
C GLU A 88 -41.71 -22.40 47.50
N GLU A 89 -42.40 -23.49 47.11
CA GLU A 89 -43.69 -23.46 46.42
C GLU A 89 -44.79 -22.82 47.28
N THR A 90 -45.49 -21.88 46.70
CA THR A 90 -46.82 -21.49 47.21
C THR A 90 -47.87 -21.81 46.16
N THR A 91 -48.64 -22.87 46.46
CA THR A 91 -49.80 -23.30 45.69
C THR A 91 -50.96 -22.36 45.91
N THR A 92 -51.41 -21.68 44.85
CA THR A 92 -52.75 -21.10 44.78
C THR A 92 -53.48 -21.67 43.57
N HIS A 93 -54.57 -22.38 43.86
CA HIS A 93 -55.53 -22.83 42.86
C HIS A 93 -56.26 -21.62 42.27
N GLU A 94 -56.25 -21.46 40.94
CA GLU A 94 -57.21 -20.69 40.19
C GLU A 94 -57.62 -21.42 38.91
N GLU A 95 -58.82 -21.25 38.68
CA GLU A 95 -59.82 -21.72 37.74
C GLU A 95 -59.35 -21.94 36.30
N THR A 96 -59.75 -23.09 35.74
CA THR A 96 -59.59 -23.53 34.38
C THR A 96 -60.42 -22.66 33.40
N THR A 97 -59.82 -21.71 32.73
CA THR A 97 -60.33 -21.18 31.48
C THR A 97 -59.59 -21.85 30.30
N MET A 98 -60.36 -22.41 29.37
CA MET A 98 -59.86 -23.08 28.17
C MET A 98 -58.92 -22.13 27.38
N PRO A 99 -57.79 -22.63 26.86
CA PRO A 99 -56.92 -21.79 26.06
C PRO A 99 -57.59 -21.47 24.73
N GLU A 100 -57.69 -20.16 24.43
CA GLU A 100 -57.89 -19.69 23.06
C GLU A 100 -56.81 -20.29 22.17
N THR A 101 -57.25 -20.86 21.07
CA THR A 101 -56.39 -21.36 19.99
C THR A 101 -55.48 -20.22 19.56
N GLN A 102 -54.23 -20.21 20.00
CA GLN A 102 -53.21 -19.37 19.42
C GLN A 102 -53.07 -19.81 17.97
N THR A 103 -53.60 -18.99 17.07
CA THR A 103 -53.26 -19.07 15.67
C THR A 103 -51.75 -18.89 15.58
N GLU A 104 -51.02 -19.97 15.25
CA GLU A 104 -49.64 -19.89 14.84
C GLU A 104 -49.59 -18.87 13.68
N THR A 105 -49.13 -17.67 13.98
CA THR A 105 -48.83 -16.68 12.97
C THR A 105 -47.67 -17.28 12.17
N GLU A 106 -47.90 -17.63 10.91
CA GLU A 106 -46.83 -18.01 9.99
C GLU A 106 -45.71 -16.94 10.11
N PRO A 107 -44.44 -17.32 10.14
CA PRO A 107 -43.35 -16.36 10.23
C PRO A 107 -43.51 -15.39 9.07
N ALA A 108 -43.63 -14.10 9.37
CA ALA A 108 -43.81 -13.05 8.39
C ALA A 108 -42.69 -13.15 7.35
N THR A 109 -43.06 -13.48 6.12
CA THR A 109 -42.10 -13.53 5.01
C THR A 109 -41.55 -12.13 4.82
N LEU A 110 -40.24 -11.93 4.93
CA LEU A 110 -39.59 -10.63 4.72
C LEU A 110 -39.98 -10.08 3.35
N SER A 111 -40.30 -8.80 3.29
CA SER A 111 -40.50 -8.10 2.01
C SER A 111 -39.18 -8.07 1.20
N GLU A 112 -39.27 -7.83 -0.09
CA GLU A 112 -38.10 -7.71 -0.95
C GLU A 112 -37.15 -6.60 -0.49
N ASP A 113 -37.70 -5.46 -0.05
CA ASP A 113 -36.90 -4.34 0.48
C ASP A 113 -36.20 -4.70 1.78
N GLU A 114 -36.87 -5.41 2.69
CA GLU A 114 -36.24 -5.87 3.96
C GLU A 114 -35.13 -6.90 3.69
N ARG A 115 -35.35 -7.84 2.79
CA ARG A 115 -34.31 -8.80 2.38
C ARG A 115 -33.11 -8.11 1.78
N ARG A 116 -33.33 -7.13 0.88
CA ARG A 116 -32.27 -6.35 0.25
C ARG A 116 -31.49 -5.52 1.28
N ALA A 117 -32.18 -4.91 2.23
CA ALA A 117 -31.54 -4.16 3.31
C ALA A 117 -30.66 -5.05 4.18
N LEU A 118 -31.14 -6.26 4.56
CA LEU A 118 -30.38 -7.23 5.33
C LEU A 118 -29.19 -7.77 4.53
N LEU A 119 -29.37 -8.08 3.25
CA LEU A 119 -28.28 -8.49 2.37
C LEU A 119 -27.17 -7.44 2.33
N ASN A 120 -27.50 -6.18 2.07
CA ASN A 120 -26.53 -5.10 2.02
C ASN A 120 -25.83 -4.89 3.36
N GLN A 121 -26.56 -5.01 4.46
CA GLN A 121 -26.02 -4.90 5.81
C GLN A 121 -25.03 -6.01 6.12
N GLU A 122 -25.40 -7.29 5.91
CA GLU A 122 -24.49 -8.42 6.19
C GLU A 122 -23.28 -8.42 5.24
N ALA A 123 -23.45 -8.06 3.97
CA ALA A 123 -22.35 -7.93 3.03
C ALA A 123 -21.36 -6.83 3.45
N ALA A 124 -21.84 -5.66 3.86
CA ALA A 124 -21.00 -4.57 4.35
C ALA A 124 -20.31 -4.88 5.69
N GLN A 125 -20.95 -5.68 6.55
CA GLN A 125 -20.31 -6.19 7.77
C GLN A 125 -19.21 -7.19 7.48
N ALA A 126 -19.42 -8.07 6.48
CA ALA A 126 -18.42 -9.05 6.07
C ALA A 126 -17.21 -8.40 5.39
N VAL A 127 -17.46 -7.44 4.48
CA VAL A 127 -16.44 -6.67 3.75
C VAL A 127 -16.89 -5.21 3.70
N PRO A 128 -16.44 -4.36 4.64
CA PRO A 128 -16.77 -2.93 4.62
C PRO A 128 -16.27 -2.21 3.38
N GLY A 129 -15.19 -2.70 2.78
CA GLY A 129 -14.61 -2.19 1.55
C GLY A 129 -13.24 -2.78 1.26
N ILE A 130 -12.66 -2.31 0.17
CA ILE A 130 -11.30 -2.62 -0.27
C ILE A 130 -10.56 -1.31 -0.46
N VAL A 131 -9.30 -1.22 -0.06
CA VAL A 131 -8.44 -0.06 -0.31
C VAL A 131 -7.18 -0.51 -1.02
N CYS A 132 -6.86 0.16 -2.13
CA CYS A 132 -5.72 -0.13 -2.98
C CYS A 132 -4.66 0.96 -2.81
N TRP A 133 -3.50 0.59 -2.28
CA TRP A 133 -2.36 1.48 -2.01
C TRP A 133 -1.28 1.29 -3.06
N GLY A 134 -0.72 2.38 -3.55
CA GLY A 134 0.40 2.31 -4.48
C GLY A 134 0.69 3.62 -5.21
N ASP A 135 1.44 3.47 -6.27
CA ASP A 135 1.92 4.54 -7.14
C ASP A 135 1.05 4.72 -8.41
N SER A 136 1.68 5.10 -9.52
CA SER A 136 1.04 5.28 -10.83
C SER A 136 0.35 4.01 -11.35
N LEU A 137 0.86 2.83 -11.01
CA LEU A 137 0.26 1.55 -11.40
C LEU A 137 -1.05 1.28 -10.64
N THR A 138 -1.17 1.75 -9.41
CA THR A 138 -2.44 1.71 -8.67
C THR A 138 -3.40 2.81 -9.14
N TYR A 139 -2.88 4.02 -9.40
CA TYR A 139 -3.64 5.13 -9.96
C TYR A 139 -4.31 4.75 -11.28
N GLY A 140 -3.64 3.99 -12.14
CA GLY A 140 -4.10 3.59 -13.47
C GLY A 140 -3.51 4.45 -14.59
N TYR A 141 -2.29 4.98 -14.39
CA TYR A 141 -1.61 5.76 -15.44
C TYR A 141 -1.37 4.90 -16.69
N GLY A 142 -1.62 5.45 -17.87
CA GLY A 142 -1.52 4.73 -19.14
C GLY A 142 -2.73 3.86 -19.50
N GLY A 143 -3.68 3.68 -18.58
CA GLY A 143 -4.82 2.78 -18.74
C GLY A 143 -6.03 3.35 -19.48
N ASN A 144 -5.96 4.53 -20.09
CA ASN A 144 -7.08 5.17 -20.82
C ASN A 144 -8.38 5.24 -20.00
N GLY A 145 -8.25 5.52 -18.69
CA GLY A 145 -9.38 5.55 -17.76
C GLY A 145 -9.63 4.24 -17.01
N GLU A 146 -8.98 3.14 -17.40
CA GLU A 146 -8.98 1.89 -16.65
C GLU A 146 -7.88 1.91 -15.58
N SER A 147 -8.16 1.24 -14.46
CA SER A 147 -7.20 0.92 -13.41
C SER A 147 -7.53 -0.44 -12.82
N TYR A 148 -6.59 -1.11 -12.15
CA TYR A 148 -6.93 -2.38 -11.53
C TYR A 148 -7.95 -2.24 -10.38
N PRO A 149 -7.94 -1.16 -9.55
CA PRO A 149 -9.00 -0.94 -8.58
C PRO A 149 -10.38 -0.73 -9.23
N GLY A 150 -10.44 -0.03 -10.37
CA GLY A 150 -11.67 0.14 -11.15
C GLY A 150 -12.19 -1.18 -11.72
N THR A 151 -11.28 -2.03 -12.23
CA THR A 151 -11.63 -3.38 -12.68
C THR A 151 -12.12 -4.25 -11.52
N LEU A 152 -11.46 -4.19 -10.36
CA LEU A 152 -11.87 -4.92 -9.15
C LEU A 152 -13.26 -4.48 -8.68
N GLN A 153 -13.55 -3.17 -8.66
CA GLN A 153 -14.89 -2.64 -8.34
C GLN A 153 -15.95 -3.24 -9.28
N ARG A 154 -15.71 -3.18 -10.59
CA ARG A 154 -16.66 -3.72 -11.58
C ARG A 154 -16.91 -5.22 -11.39
N LEU A 155 -15.86 -6.01 -11.14
CA LEU A 155 -16.01 -7.46 -10.92
C LEU A 155 -16.79 -7.78 -9.64
N ILE A 156 -16.63 -7.00 -8.57
CA ILE A 156 -17.41 -7.14 -7.34
C ILE A 156 -18.88 -6.80 -7.59
N ASP A 157 -19.14 -5.68 -8.28
CA ASP A 157 -20.49 -5.26 -8.60
C ASP A 157 -21.23 -6.26 -9.52
N GLU A 158 -20.53 -6.86 -10.48
CA GLU A 158 -21.08 -7.81 -11.45
C GLU A 158 -21.24 -9.23 -10.89
N ARG A 159 -20.29 -9.69 -10.05
CA ARG A 159 -20.23 -11.11 -9.64
C ARG A 159 -20.72 -11.37 -8.22
N LEU A 160 -20.77 -10.35 -7.39
CA LEU A 160 -21.18 -10.47 -5.98
C LEU A 160 -22.35 -9.54 -5.69
N ILE A 161 -22.06 -8.31 -5.28
CA ILE A 161 -23.07 -7.31 -4.90
C ILE A 161 -22.50 -5.90 -5.12
N SER A 162 -23.34 -4.98 -5.59
CA SER A 162 -22.99 -3.57 -5.68
C SER A 162 -23.00 -2.90 -4.29
N GLY A 163 -22.15 -1.86 -4.13
CA GLY A 163 -22.12 -1.05 -2.92
C GLY A 163 -20.97 -1.39 -1.96
N ILE A 164 -20.14 -2.39 -2.25
CA ILE A 164 -18.86 -2.60 -1.55
C ILE A 164 -17.82 -1.68 -2.21
N PRO A 165 -17.31 -0.64 -1.54
CA PRO A 165 -16.42 0.32 -2.16
C PRO A 165 -15.02 -0.25 -2.39
N VAL A 166 -14.44 0.03 -3.56
CA VAL A 166 -13.01 -0.16 -3.84
C VAL A 166 -12.36 1.21 -3.98
N VAL A 167 -11.57 1.58 -2.99
CA VAL A 167 -10.92 2.89 -2.92
C VAL A 167 -9.56 2.83 -3.59
N ASN A 168 -9.35 3.71 -4.57
CA ASN A 168 -8.06 3.84 -5.25
C ASN A 168 -7.21 4.92 -4.56
N ASN A 169 -6.24 4.49 -3.76
CA ASN A 169 -5.24 5.34 -3.12
C ASN A 169 -3.89 5.29 -3.87
N GLY A 170 -3.91 5.15 -5.18
CA GLY A 170 -2.74 5.31 -6.04
C GLY A 170 -2.37 6.78 -6.24
N VAL A 171 -1.09 7.11 -6.11
CA VAL A 171 -0.54 8.45 -6.39
C VAL A 171 0.70 8.29 -7.25
N CYS A 172 0.71 8.94 -8.42
CA CYS A 172 1.82 8.81 -9.37
C CYS A 172 3.16 9.20 -8.74
N VAL A 173 4.25 8.57 -9.24
CA VAL A 173 5.65 8.85 -8.86
C VAL A 173 6.00 8.48 -7.40
N GLU A 174 5.05 8.06 -6.60
CA GLU A 174 5.33 7.69 -5.22
C GLU A 174 6.24 6.47 -5.09
N GLN A 175 7.04 6.51 -4.06
CA GLN A 175 8.00 5.49 -3.67
C GLN A 175 7.47 4.71 -2.47
N THR A 176 8.12 3.61 -2.11
CA THR A 176 7.64 2.77 -1.02
C THR A 176 7.38 3.55 0.28
N TYR A 177 8.31 4.41 0.71
CA TYR A 177 8.17 5.17 1.96
C TYR A 177 7.07 6.24 1.91
N THR A 178 6.84 6.88 0.76
CA THR A 178 5.76 7.89 0.64
C THR A 178 4.38 7.23 0.64
N ILE A 179 4.24 6.07 -0.01
CA ILE A 179 3.03 5.24 0.08
C ILE A 179 2.77 4.82 1.53
N MET A 180 3.79 4.33 2.23
CA MET A 180 3.71 3.96 3.64
C MET A 180 3.37 5.15 4.54
N ALA A 181 3.90 6.33 4.25
CA ALA A 181 3.63 7.55 5.00
C ALA A 181 2.16 7.99 4.85
N ARG A 182 1.63 8.00 3.61
CA ARG A 182 0.20 8.27 3.38
C ARG A 182 -0.71 7.23 4.06
N ALA A 183 -0.30 5.98 4.08
CA ALA A 183 -1.01 4.92 4.77
C ALA A 183 -0.90 5.00 6.31
N GLY A 184 -0.12 5.94 6.85
CA GLY A 184 0.05 6.16 8.29
C GLY A 184 1.00 5.18 8.97
N VAL A 185 1.80 4.41 8.21
CA VAL A 185 2.70 3.38 8.76
C VAL A 185 4.18 3.78 8.71
N TRP A 186 4.50 4.92 8.10
CA TRP A 186 5.82 5.51 8.15
C TRP A 186 5.73 6.96 8.63
N PRO A 187 6.50 7.36 9.67
CA PRO A 187 6.36 8.69 10.24
C PRO A 187 6.75 9.80 9.27
N MET A 188 5.84 10.77 9.12
CA MET A 188 6.10 12.09 8.53
C MET A 188 6.24 13.10 9.65
N MET A 189 7.13 14.07 9.49
CA MET A 189 7.41 15.11 10.48
C MET A 189 7.59 16.45 9.79
N VAL A 190 7.34 17.52 10.53
CA VAL A 190 7.56 18.89 10.03
C VAL A 190 8.79 19.52 10.66
N ASP A 191 9.40 20.46 9.94
CA ASP A 191 10.30 21.42 10.53
C ASP A 191 9.51 22.42 11.41
N SER A 192 10.20 23.16 12.29
CA SER A 192 9.51 24.13 13.14
C SER A 192 8.91 25.28 12.32
N PHE A 193 7.67 25.63 12.64
CA PHE A 193 6.96 26.75 12.02
C PHE A 193 5.91 27.35 12.96
N VAL A 194 5.42 28.53 12.61
CA VAL A 194 4.28 29.13 13.30
C VAL A 194 3.02 28.89 12.47
N MET A 195 2.09 28.14 13.04
CA MET A 195 0.79 27.90 12.44
C MET A 195 -0.12 29.10 12.72
N PRO A 196 -0.59 29.83 11.69
CA PRO A 196 -1.39 31.03 11.89
C PRO A 196 -2.76 30.72 12.51
N SER A 197 -3.35 31.68 13.20
CA SER A 197 -4.69 31.56 13.82
C SER A 197 -5.83 31.46 12.81
N GLY A 198 -5.65 32.03 11.62
CA GLY A 198 -6.61 31.98 10.52
C GLY A 198 -6.41 30.82 9.57
N ILE A 199 -7.21 30.79 8.51
CA ILE A 199 -7.14 29.79 7.42
C ILE A 199 -6.17 30.18 6.30
N THR A 200 -5.23 31.10 6.59
CA THR A 200 -4.19 31.48 5.62
C THR A 200 -3.20 30.34 5.46
N PRO A 201 -2.90 29.91 4.22
CA PRO A 201 -1.87 28.90 3.97
C PRO A 201 -0.52 29.35 4.54
N VAL A 202 0.18 28.42 5.19
CA VAL A 202 1.56 28.59 5.63
C VAL A 202 2.42 27.51 4.96
N GLU A 203 3.55 27.93 4.43
CA GLU A 203 4.51 26.99 3.86
C GLU A 203 5.24 26.25 4.96
N ILE A 204 5.32 24.94 4.84
CA ILE A 204 5.99 24.03 5.78
C ILE A 204 6.91 23.09 5.02
N HIS A 205 7.93 22.58 5.70
CA HIS A 205 8.79 21.55 5.18
C HIS A 205 8.50 20.21 5.85
N VAL A 206 8.26 19.17 5.03
CA VAL A 206 7.86 17.83 5.47
C VAL A 206 9.01 16.87 5.24
N ASN A 207 9.39 16.14 6.28
CA ASN A 207 10.44 15.14 6.26
C ASN A 207 9.89 13.76 6.63
N LEU A 208 10.40 12.71 5.99
CA LEU A 208 10.20 11.35 6.48
C LEU A 208 11.23 11.03 7.56
N LYS A 209 10.89 10.10 8.45
CA LYS A 209 11.76 9.67 9.56
C LYS A 209 13.20 9.29 9.15
N ASN A 210 13.39 8.82 7.92
CA ASN A 210 14.69 8.47 7.36
C ASN A 210 15.43 9.64 6.71
N GLY A 211 14.95 10.86 6.86
CA GLY A 211 15.53 12.06 6.24
C GLY A 211 15.30 12.18 4.74
N MET A 212 14.41 11.36 4.17
CA MET A 212 14.04 11.47 2.77
C MET A 212 13.04 12.59 2.57
N TYR A 213 13.20 13.30 1.46
CA TYR A 213 12.23 14.26 0.99
C TYR A 213 10.96 13.56 0.50
N THR A 214 9.86 14.25 0.56
CA THR A 214 8.60 13.73 0.06
C THR A 214 8.08 14.61 -1.05
N ASN A 215 7.64 14.00 -2.13
CA ASN A 215 6.86 14.67 -3.17
C ASN A 215 5.35 14.60 -2.88
N LEU A 216 4.99 14.57 -1.60
CA LEU A 216 3.61 14.58 -1.15
C LEU A 216 2.83 15.72 -1.82
N THR A 217 1.62 15.41 -2.23
CA THR A 217 0.69 16.34 -2.88
C THR A 217 1.04 16.81 -4.28
N CYS A 218 2.26 16.61 -4.78
CA CYS A 218 2.64 17.01 -6.14
C CYS A 218 1.82 16.30 -7.23
N PHE A 219 1.46 15.04 -6.99
CA PHE A 219 0.77 14.19 -7.97
C PHE A 219 -0.56 13.64 -7.45
N GLY A 220 -1.02 14.10 -6.30
CA GLY A 220 -2.27 13.70 -5.67
C GLY A 220 -2.13 13.62 -4.15
N ASP A 221 -3.27 13.46 -3.49
CA ASP A 221 -3.37 13.45 -2.02
C ASP A 221 -4.24 12.29 -1.49
N ALA A 222 -4.47 11.28 -2.30
CA ALA A 222 -5.35 10.16 -1.97
C ALA A 222 -4.93 9.48 -0.65
N GLY A 223 -5.82 9.47 0.36
CA GLY A 223 -5.57 8.94 1.70
C GLY A 223 -4.72 9.83 2.61
N LEU A 224 -4.21 10.97 2.13
CA LEU A 224 -3.40 11.89 2.93
C LEU A 224 -4.27 12.91 3.68
N ASN A 225 -5.02 13.71 2.93
CA ASN A 225 -5.83 14.80 3.46
C ASN A 225 -7.20 14.35 3.99
N PRO A 226 -7.74 15.04 5.03
CA PRO A 226 -7.09 16.08 5.83
C PRO A 226 -6.05 15.50 6.79
N VAL A 227 -4.93 16.21 6.97
CA VAL A 227 -3.91 15.84 7.96
C VAL A 227 -4.17 16.49 9.32
N THR A 228 -3.51 15.95 10.38
CA THR A 228 -3.46 16.57 11.70
C THR A 228 -2.01 16.87 12.06
N ILE A 229 -1.70 18.12 12.43
CA ILE A 229 -0.38 18.56 12.92
C ILE A 229 -0.59 19.27 14.25
N ALA A 230 0.08 18.85 15.30
CA ALA A 230 -0.07 19.40 16.66
C ALA A 230 -1.53 19.50 17.12
N GLY A 231 -2.37 18.51 16.79
CA GLY A 231 -3.79 18.48 17.11
C GLY A 231 -4.69 19.36 16.22
N VAL A 232 -4.12 20.08 15.24
CA VAL A 232 -4.88 20.96 14.34
C VAL A 232 -5.07 20.26 12.99
N ARG A 233 -6.34 20.16 12.56
CA ARG A 233 -6.70 19.60 11.25
C ARG A 233 -6.49 20.62 10.14
N GLY A 234 -5.95 20.18 9.03
CA GLY A 234 -5.69 21.01 7.87
C GLY A 234 -5.54 20.22 6.58
N ILE A 235 -5.36 20.95 5.50
CA ILE A 235 -5.14 20.44 4.17
C ILE A 235 -3.70 20.75 3.77
N LEU A 236 -2.96 19.74 3.33
CA LEU A 236 -1.69 19.89 2.64
C LEU A 236 -1.94 20.07 1.14
N THR A 237 -1.28 21.07 0.56
CA THR A 237 -1.23 21.28 -0.88
C THR A 237 0.21 21.44 -1.34
N SER A 238 0.47 21.14 -2.62
CA SER A 238 1.81 21.25 -3.17
C SER A 238 2.37 22.67 -3.08
N SER A 239 3.63 22.78 -2.64
CA SER A 239 4.46 23.97 -2.85
C SER A 239 5.66 23.54 -3.69
N TYR A 240 5.82 24.14 -4.88
CA TYR A 240 6.86 23.71 -5.81
C TYR A 240 8.16 24.46 -5.54
N HIS A 241 9.21 23.72 -5.21
CA HIS A 241 10.59 24.17 -5.16
C HIS A 241 11.42 23.30 -6.11
N GLU A 242 12.21 23.90 -6.98
CA GLU A 242 12.93 23.20 -8.06
C GLU A 242 13.88 22.13 -7.55
N ASP A 243 14.51 22.36 -6.39
CA ASP A 243 15.52 21.48 -5.79
C ASP A 243 15.05 20.77 -4.52
N ASP A 244 13.82 21.00 -4.08
CA ASP A 244 13.31 20.42 -2.83
C ASP A 244 11.81 20.11 -2.86
N TYR A 245 11.47 18.83 -2.88
CA TYR A 245 10.10 18.35 -2.93
C TYR A 245 9.41 18.27 -1.55
N GLY A 246 10.14 18.57 -0.46
CA GLY A 246 9.61 18.51 0.91
C GLY A 246 8.67 19.65 1.28
N TYR A 247 8.57 20.70 0.46
CA TYR A 247 7.75 21.87 0.76
C TYR A 247 6.27 21.65 0.40
N CYS A 248 5.40 22.00 1.34
CA CYS A 248 3.94 21.99 1.19
C CYS A 248 3.35 23.25 1.81
N TYR A 249 2.14 23.63 1.38
CA TYR A 249 1.31 24.59 2.12
C TYR A 249 0.37 23.82 3.05
N PHE A 250 0.39 24.17 4.33
CA PHE A 250 -0.62 23.73 5.29
C PHE A 250 -1.69 24.81 5.46
N THR A 251 -2.95 24.43 5.31
CA THR A 251 -4.10 25.34 5.51
C THR A 251 -5.02 24.70 6.54
N ARG A 252 -5.26 25.37 7.65
CA ARG A 252 -6.23 24.93 8.68
C ARG A 252 -7.63 24.81 8.06
N ILE A 253 -8.41 23.84 8.52
CA ILE A 253 -9.83 23.71 8.15
C ILE A 253 -10.65 24.77 8.89
N GLU A 254 -10.32 25.04 10.15
CA GLU A 254 -11.03 26.00 11.01
C GLU A 254 -10.06 26.98 11.67
N PRO A 255 -10.44 28.25 11.85
CA PRO A 255 -9.65 29.20 12.64
C PRO A 255 -9.49 28.74 14.09
N GLY A 256 -8.41 29.17 14.75
CA GLY A 256 -8.12 28.85 16.15
C GLY A 256 -7.02 29.75 16.69
N GLU A 257 -6.38 29.36 17.78
CA GLU A 257 -5.22 30.07 18.30
C GLU A 257 -4.00 29.84 17.41
N GLU A 258 -3.06 30.81 17.39
CA GLU A 258 -1.76 30.63 16.79
C GLU A 258 -0.98 29.56 17.56
N VAL A 259 -0.33 28.63 16.84
CA VAL A 259 0.38 27.52 17.43
C VAL A 259 1.83 27.50 16.92
N TYR A 260 2.80 27.54 17.83
CA TYR A 260 4.17 27.22 17.50
C TYR A 260 4.31 25.69 17.40
N VAL A 261 4.69 25.21 16.22
CA VAL A 261 4.91 23.78 15.95
C VAL A 261 6.43 23.53 16.01
N GLU A 262 6.83 22.61 16.88
CA GLU A 262 8.24 22.27 17.05
C GLU A 262 8.75 21.32 15.95
N TYR A 263 10.07 21.37 15.70
CA TYR A 263 10.74 20.43 14.81
C TYR A 263 10.47 18.98 15.23
N GLY A 264 10.18 18.13 14.25
CA GLY A 264 9.91 16.72 14.48
C GLY A 264 8.47 16.43 14.95
N THR A 265 7.59 17.44 14.98
CA THR A 265 6.15 17.19 15.23
C THR A 265 5.59 16.29 14.14
N PRO A 266 4.91 15.18 14.50
CA PRO A 266 4.37 14.26 13.52
C PRO A 266 3.21 14.86 12.74
N ILE A 267 3.08 14.42 11.48
CA ILE A 267 1.90 14.62 10.64
C ILE A 267 1.11 13.32 10.63
N GLU A 268 -0.14 13.38 11.03
CA GLU A 268 -1.07 12.25 10.94
C GLU A 268 -1.91 12.39 9.67
N SER A 269 -1.83 11.41 8.76
CA SER A 269 -2.67 11.36 7.56
C SER A 269 -4.13 10.98 7.90
N ALA A 270 -5.07 11.36 7.05
CA ALA A 270 -6.48 10.97 7.22
C ALA A 270 -6.65 9.45 7.33
N SER A 271 -5.85 8.70 6.57
CA SER A 271 -5.94 7.24 6.48
C SER A 271 -5.61 6.50 7.77
N VAL A 272 -4.94 7.14 8.76
CA VAL A 272 -4.68 6.54 10.08
C VAL A 272 -5.97 6.05 10.72
N ASN A 273 -7.07 6.82 10.59
CA ASN A 273 -8.37 6.53 11.16
C ASN A 273 -9.41 6.06 10.12
N MET A 274 -8.96 5.69 8.92
CA MET A 274 -9.83 5.21 7.84
C MET A 274 -9.56 3.75 7.53
N TYR A 275 -10.52 3.13 6.83
CA TYR A 275 -10.40 1.79 6.27
C TYR A 275 -10.28 0.66 7.31
N GLU A 276 -10.86 0.85 8.51
CA GLU A 276 -10.99 -0.23 9.49
C GLU A 276 -11.79 -1.40 8.91
N GLY A 277 -11.26 -2.61 9.03
CA GLY A 277 -11.87 -3.83 8.49
C GLY A 277 -11.81 -3.99 6.97
N TYR A 278 -11.29 -3.00 6.22
CA TYR A 278 -11.12 -3.10 4.77
C TYR A 278 -10.07 -4.16 4.41
N ILE A 279 -10.26 -4.81 3.27
CA ILE A 279 -9.20 -5.60 2.64
C ILE A 279 -8.21 -4.62 2.01
N ASN A 280 -6.92 -4.77 2.30
CA ASN A 280 -5.89 -3.91 1.75
C ASN A 280 -5.19 -4.58 0.56
N VAL A 281 -5.12 -3.91 -0.57
CA VAL A 281 -4.31 -4.29 -1.72
C VAL A 281 -3.12 -3.34 -1.79
N ILE A 282 -1.90 -3.87 -1.75
CA ILE A 282 -0.69 -3.06 -1.64
C ILE A 282 0.20 -3.36 -2.84
N PHE A 283 0.49 -2.34 -3.63
CA PHE A 283 1.36 -2.40 -4.79
C PHE A 283 2.39 -1.29 -4.69
N MET A 284 3.59 -1.61 -4.21
CA MET A 284 4.67 -0.63 -4.04
C MET A 284 6.03 -1.24 -4.42
N GLY A 285 6.95 -0.37 -4.84
CA GLY A 285 8.32 -0.74 -5.17
C GLY A 285 8.71 -0.53 -6.63
N GLU A 286 7.78 -0.27 -7.56
CA GLU A 286 8.13 -0.05 -8.96
C GLU A 286 9.02 1.20 -9.12
N ASN A 287 8.78 2.24 -8.33
CA ASN A 287 9.63 3.44 -8.26
C ASN A 287 10.82 3.31 -7.28
N GLY A 288 11.10 2.09 -6.79
CA GLY A 288 12.25 1.81 -5.93
C GLY A 288 12.10 2.29 -4.50
N TYR A 289 13.23 2.76 -3.92
CA TYR A 289 13.42 3.13 -2.52
C TYR A 289 13.39 1.92 -1.57
N PHE A 290 13.88 0.81 -2.06
CA PHE A 290 14.34 -0.33 -1.27
C PHE A 290 15.74 -0.73 -1.72
N GLN A 291 16.57 -1.19 -0.79
CA GLN A 291 17.99 -1.48 -1.04
C GLN A 291 18.23 -2.94 -1.47
N SER A 292 17.32 -3.82 -1.13
CA SER A 292 17.40 -5.25 -1.42
C SER A 292 16.02 -5.89 -1.36
N ALA A 293 15.92 -7.13 -1.80
CA ALA A 293 14.70 -7.92 -1.66
C ALA A 293 14.26 -8.06 -0.19
N ASP A 294 15.22 -8.24 0.73
CA ASP A 294 14.91 -8.30 2.18
C ASP A 294 14.37 -6.98 2.71
N ASP A 295 14.91 -5.86 2.23
CA ASP A 295 14.42 -4.54 2.62
C ASP A 295 12.97 -4.32 2.15
N LEU A 296 12.64 -4.70 0.91
CA LEU A 296 11.25 -4.61 0.43
C LEU A 296 10.31 -5.51 1.24
N VAL A 297 10.72 -6.75 1.56
CA VAL A 297 9.96 -7.63 2.45
C VAL A 297 9.68 -6.96 3.80
N LEU A 298 10.70 -6.37 4.44
CA LEU A 298 10.56 -5.66 5.71
C LEU A 298 9.61 -4.46 5.61
N GLN A 299 9.62 -3.74 4.49
CA GLN A 299 8.70 -2.62 4.26
C GLN A 299 7.25 -3.09 4.14
N TYR A 300 6.98 -4.18 3.44
CA TYR A 300 5.65 -4.78 3.38
C TYR A 300 5.20 -5.32 4.74
N GLN A 301 6.08 -6.00 5.50
CA GLN A 301 5.79 -6.46 6.87
C GLN A 301 5.40 -5.29 7.77
N ARG A 302 6.17 -4.19 7.71
CA ARG A 302 5.86 -2.97 8.47
C ARG A 302 4.52 -2.35 8.08
N PHE A 303 4.17 -2.39 6.78
CA PHE A 303 2.87 -1.92 6.33
C PHE A 303 1.73 -2.77 6.93
N ILE A 304 1.86 -4.08 6.88
CA ILE A 304 0.89 -5.04 7.40
C ILE A 304 0.74 -4.88 8.92
N GLU A 305 1.84 -4.89 9.65
CA GLU A 305 1.88 -4.74 11.11
C GLU A 305 1.36 -3.39 11.57
N GLY A 306 1.82 -2.30 10.92
CA GLY A 306 1.45 -0.93 11.28
C GLY A 306 -0.03 -0.63 11.12
N ARG A 307 -0.72 -1.33 10.22
CA ARG A 307 -2.18 -1.24 10.06
C ARG A 307 -2.95 -2.40 10.69
N GLY A 308 -2.28 -3.37 11.32
CA GLY A 308 -2.92 -4.54 11.92
C GLY A 308 -3.70 -5.40 10.92
N LEU A 309 -3.18 -5.57 9.69
CA LEU A 309 -3.91 -6.21 8.60
C LEU A 309 -4.00 -7.72 8.79
N THR A 310 -5.21 -8.26 8.69
CA THR A 310 -5.50 -9.69 8.64
C THR A 310 -5.96 -10.17 7.28
N ARG A 311 -6.47 -9.25 6.44
CA ARG A 311 -6.89 -9.50 5.06
C ARG A 311 -6.19 -8.52 4.14
N TYR A 312 -5.26 -9.03 3.34
CA TYR A 312 -4.47 -8.20 2.40
C TYR A 312 -4.02 -9.01 1.19
N ILE A 313 -3.71 -8.31 0.13
CA ILE A 313 -3.06 -8.80 -1.08
C ILE A 313 -1.85 -7.92 -1.37
N LEU A 314 -0.71 -8.54 -1.66
CA LEU A 314 0.49 -7.86 -2.12
C LEU A 314 0.66 -8.12 -3.62
N ILE A 315 0.72 -7.06 -4.40
CA ILE A 315 0.97 -7.14 -5.84
C ILE A 315 2.46 -7.03 -6.08
N GLY A 316 3.05 -8.04 -6.72
CA GLY A 316 4.44 -8.02 -7.17
C GLY A 316 4.67 -7.08 -8.33
N LEU A 317 5.92 -6.66 -8.50
CA LEU A 317 6.34 -5.75 -9.56
C LEU A 317 6.04 -6.35 -10.95
N THR A 318 5.68 -5.50 -11.91
CA THR A 318 5.26 -5.91 -13.25
C THR A 318 6.34 -5.77 -14.29
N THR A 319 7.40 -5.01 -14.01
CA THR A 319 8.53 -4.78 -14.91
C THR A 319 9.69 -5.76 -14.68
N GLY A 320 10.62 -5.83 -15.63
CA GLY A 320 11.81 -6.66 -15.57
C GLY A 320 11.61 -8.05 -16.17
N ASP A 321 12.57 -8.92 -15.90
CA ASP A 321 12.67 -10.27 -16.44
C ASP A 321 13.01 -11.31 -15.36
N ASN A 322 13.13 -12.57 -15.76
CA ASN A 322 13.46 -13.67 -14.85
C ASN A 322 14.82 -13.49 -14.16
N ASN A 323 15.82 -12.88 -14.82
CA ASN A 323 17.14 -12.69 -14.22
C ASN A 323 17.13 -11.57 -13.18
N GLY A 324 16.43 -10.46 -13.47
CA GLY A 324 16.39 -9.29 -12.60
C GLY A 324 15.46 -9.44 -11.40
N ARG A 325 14.41 -10.28 -11.49
CA ARG A 325 13.34 -10.34 -10.50
C ARG A 325 13.26 -11.62 -9.67
N SER A 326 13.88 -12.74 -10.13
CA SER A 326 13.70 -14.05 -9.49
C SER A 326 13.98 -14.07 -7.98
N VAL A 327 15.05 -13.41 -7.52
CA VAL A 327 15.43 -13.38 -6.10
C VAL A 327 14.38 -12.62 -5.28
N LEU A 328 13.93 -11.47 -5.78
CA LEU A 328 12.87 -10.67 -5.11
C LEU A 328 11.56 -11.46 -5.04
N GLU A 329 11.13 -12.00 -6.17
CA GLU A 329 9.88 -12.75 -6.29
C GLU A 329 9.87 -14.00 -5.41
N GLN A 330 11.00 -14.71 -5.33
CA GLN A 330 11.15 -15.86 -4.43
C GLN A 330 11.01 -15.43 -2.97
N LYS A 331 11.72 -14.39 -2.52
CA LYS A 331 11.65 -13.91 -1.14
C LYS A 331 10.26 -13.42 -0.76
N MET A 332 9.59 -12.71 -1.65
CA MET A 332 8.21 -12.26 -1.45
C MET A 332 7.26 -13.46 -1.30
N THR A 333 7.40 -14.47 -2.18
CA THR A 333 6.60 -15.70 -2.10
C THR A 333 6.86 -16.45 -0.80
N GLU A 334 8.12 -16.62 -0.39
CA GLU A 334 8.50 -17.29 0.86
C GLU A 334 7.98 -16.56 2.10
N SER A 335 7.95 -15.22 2.06
CA SER A 335 7.56 -14.37 3.20
C SER A 335 6.06 -14.23 3.36
N PHE A 336 5.29 -14.21 2.27
CA PHE A 336 3.87 -13.85 2.31
C PHE A 336 2.93 -14.93 1.76
N GLY A 337 3.47 -16.00 1.17
CA GLY A 337 2.68 -17.15 0.67
C GLY A 337 1.57 -16.71 -0.27
N ASP A 338 0.36 -17.21 -0.02
CA ASP A 338 -0.81 -16.94 -0.86
C ASP A 338 -1.31 -15.49 -0.86
N HIS A 339 -0.84 -14.66 0.06
CA HIS A 339 -1.14 -13.23 0.07
C HIS A 339 -0.34 -12.42 -0.98
N TYR A 340 0.76 -12.99 -1.47
CA TYR A 340 1.55 -12.38 -2.54
C TYR A 340 1.15 -12.92 -3.91
N ILE A 341 1.02 -12.02 -4.86
CA ILE A 341 0.80 -12.34 -6.27
C ILE A 341 2.06 -11.96 -7.04
N ASN A 342 2.78 -12.92 -7.60
CA ASN A 342 3.83 -12.62 -8.57
C ASN A 342 3.18 -12.13 -9.87
N MET A 343 2.82 -10.84 -9.88
CA MET A 343 1.98 -10.26 -10.94
C MET A 343 2.64 -10.31 -12.31
N ARG A 344 3.96 -10.13 -12.37
CA ARG A 344 4.70 -10.24 -13.63
C ARG A 344 4.50 -11.61 -14.26
N THR A 345 4.73 -12.67 -13.50
CA THR A 345 4.60 -14.05 -14.00
C THR A 345 3.16 -14.42 -14.33
N GLU A 346 2.20 -13.92 -13.56
CA GLU A 346 0.76 -14.09 -13.85
C GLU A 346 0.38 -13.42 -15.19
N LEU A 347 0.81 -12.17 -15.41
CA LEU A 347 0.54 -11.46 -16.67
C LEU A 347 1.23 -12.12 -17.86
N VAL A 348 2.45 -12.61 -17.69
CA VAL A 348 3.19 -13.35 -18.74
C VAL A 348 2.50 -14.66 -19.08
N SER A 349 2.08 -15.43 -18.07
CA SER A 349 1.54 -16.77 -18.28
C SER A 349 0.11 -16.77 -18.81
N ARG A 350 -0.76 -15.88 -18.31
CA ARG A 350 -2.20 -15.90 -18.62
C ARG A 350 -2.85 -14.54 -18.86
N GLY A 351 -2.08 -13.44 -18.75
CA GLY A 351 -2.62 -12.09 -18.94
C GLY A 351 -3.40 -11.91 -20.25
N PRO A 352 -2.85 -12.26 -21.44
CA PRO A 352 -3.57 -12.16 -22.69
C PRO A 352 -4.90 -12.95 -22.70
N ASP A 353 -4.87 -14.17 -22.17
CA ASP A 353 -6.07 -15.05 -22.15
C ASP A 353 -7.17 -14.48 -21.26
N ILE A 354 -6.82 -13.92 -20.10
CA ILE A 354 -7.77 -13.26 -19.17
C ILE A 354 -8.52 -12.11 -19.85
N VAL A 355 -7.83 -11.34 -20.70
CA VAL A 355 -8.42 -10.16 -21.33
C VAL A 355 -8.91 -10.42 -22.77
N GLY A 356 -8.88 -11.67 -23.21
CA GLY A 356 -9.40 -12.11 -24.51
C GLY A 356 -8.55 -11.65 -25.70
N LEU A 357 -7.25 -11.45 -25.50
CA LEU A 357 -6.31 -11.14 -26.57
C LEU A 357 -5.63 -12.41 -27.08
N GLU A 358 -5.52 -12.50 -28.40
CA GLU A 358 -4.79 -13.59 -29.04
C GLU A 358 -3.27 -13.43 -28.81
N ARG A 359 -2.60 -14.53 -28.46
CA ARG A 359 -1.14 -14.58 -28.37
C ARG A 359 -0.53 -14.45 -29.76
N ARG A 360 0.60 -13.75 -29.83
CA ARG A 360 1.35 -13.53 -31.08
C ARG A 360 2.47 -14.58 -31.24
N GLU A 361 2.89 -14.80 -32.46
CA GLU A 361 3.95 -15.76 -32.77
C GLU A 361 5.29 -15.42 -32.09
N ASP A 362 5.55 -14.12 -31.82
CA ASP A 362 6.77 -13.62 -31.18
C ASP A 362 6.68 -13.57 -29.64
N ASP A 363 5.53 -13.89 -29.04
CA ASP A 363 5.38 -13.93 -27.57
C ASP A 363 6.27 -14.98 -26.89
N TRP A 364 6.74 -16.01 -27.62
CA TRP A 364 7.59 -17.06 -27.06
C TRP A 364 8.84 -16.51 -26.35
N TYR A 365 9.44 -15.44 -26.89
CA TYR A 365 10.60 -14.79 -26.28
C TYR A 365 10.23 -14.15 -24.94
N ASN A 366 9.15 -13.37 -24.91
CA ASN A 366 8.67 -12.72 -23.69
C ASN A 366 8.30 -13.76 -22.62
N ILE A 367 7.67 -14.85 -23.00
CA ILE A 367 7.33 -15.95 -22.08
C ILE A 367 8.59 -16.58 -21.49
N GLN A 368 9.60 -16.85 -22.34
CA GLN A 368 10.87 -17.46 -21.91
C GLN A 368 11.64 -16.54 -20.96
N GLU A 369 11.75 -15.26 -21.28
CA GLU A 369 12.45 -14.27 -20.47
C GLU A 369 11.61 -13.77 -19.28
N GLY A 370 10.31 -14.05 -19.26
CA GLY A 370 9.39 -13.58 -18.22
C GLY A 370 9.07 -12.09 -18.31
N ILE A 371 9.00 -11.55 -19.52
CA ILE A 371 8.72 -10.14 -19.79
C ILE A 371 7.24 -9.98 -20.14
N VAL A 372 6.54 -9.04 -19.51
CA VAL A 372 5.14 -8.75 -19.83
C VAL A 372 5.00 -8.27 -21.28
N MET A 373 4.03 -8.83 -22.00
CA MET A 373 3.80 -8.56 -23.41
C MET A 373 3.51 -7.09 -23.67
N ARG A 374 4.18 -6.51 -24.67
CA ARG A 374 4.07 -5.08 -25.01
C ARG A 374 2.64 -4.60 -25.25
N TYR A 375 1.77 -5.45 -25.78
CA TYR A 375 0.36 -5.12 -26.01
C TYR A 375 -0.51 -5.11 -24.74
N LEU A 376 0.06 -5.42 -23.56
CA LEU A 376 -0.53 -5.17 -22.24
C LEU A 376 0.03 -3.90 -21.59
N MET A 377 1.00 -3.23 -22.22
CA MET A 377 1.72 -2.07 -21.71
C MET A 377 1.35 -0.81 -22.49
N SER A 378 1.35 0.34 -21.84
CA SER A 378 1.26 1.66 -22.47
C SER A 378 2.64 2.24 -22.78
N ASP A 379 3.59 2.03 -21.88
CA ASP A 379 5.01 2.39 -22.02
C ASP A 379 5.90 1.28 -21.43
N ASP A 380 7.13 1.55 -21.05
CA ASP A 380 8.05 0.55 -20.54
C ASP A 380 7.80 0.15 -19.06
N ILE A 381 6.92 0.88 -18.38
CA ILE A 381 6.59 0.69 -16.95
C ILE A 381 5.10 0.46 -16.76
N HIS A 382 4.26 1.28 -17.40
CA HIS A 382 2.83 1.34 -17.14
C HIS A 382 2.05 0.38 -18.02
N LEU A 383 1.00 -0.17 -17.43
CA LEU A 383 0.05 -1.02 -18.11
C LEU A 383 -0.93 -0.17 -18.94
N ASN A 384 -1.45 -0.73 -20.02
CA ASN A 384 -2.60 -0.17 -20.72
C ASN A 384 -3.92 -0.72 -20.13
N GLU A 385 -5.06 -0.40 -20.75
CA GLU A 385 -6.39 -0.85 -20.31
C GLU A 385 -6.51 -2.37 -20.21
N TYR A 386 -5.87 -3.13 -21.09
CA TYR A 386 -5.87 -4.59 -21.04
C TYR A 386 -5.03 -5.11 -19.87
N GLY A 387 -3.84 -4.56 -19.69
CA GLY A 387 -2.97 -4.91 -18.57
C GLY A 387 -3.63 -4.67 -17.21
N TYR A 388 -4.27 -3.51 -17.01
CA TYR A 388 -4.99 -3.21 -15.77
C TYR A 388 -6.20 -4.11 -15.54
N ARG A 389 -6.93 -4.48 -16.60
CA ARG A 389 -8.00 -5.50 -16.49
C ARG A 389 -7.46 -6.86 -16.09
N GLY A 390 -6.30 -7.25 -16.63
CA GLY A 390 -5.60 -8.46 -16.21
C GLY A 390 -5.27 -8.45 -14.72
N VAL A 391 -4.61 -7.39 -14.23
CA VAL A 391 -4.27 -7.24 -12.81
C VAL A 391 -5.49 -7.28 -11.93
N GLY A 392 -6.54 -6.50 -12.23
CA GLY A 392 -7.75 -6.46 -11.42
C GLY A 392 -8.46 -7.81 -11.35
N THR A 393 -8.47 -8.57 -12.46
CA THR A 393 -9.06 -9.93 -12.51
C THR A 393 -8.24 -10.90 -11.66
N ILE A 394 -6.92 -10.88 -11.76
CA ILE A 394 -6.03 -11.75 -10.98
C ILE A 394 -6.17 -11.46 -9.47
N VAL A 395 -6.25 -10.18 -9.10
CA VAL A 395 -6.47 -9.77 -7.69
C VAL A 395 -7.83 -10.26 -7.18
N TYR A 396 -8.90 -10.11 -7.97
CA TYR A 396 -10.22 -10.63 -7.62
C TYR A 396 -10.20 -12.14 -7.37
N GLU A 397 -9.62 -12.90 -8.29
CA GLU A 397 -9.50 -14.37 -8.19
C GLU A 397 -8.69 -14.80 -6.95
N ARG A 398 -7.62 -14.08 -6.61
CA ARG A 398 -6.84 -14.36 -5.42
C ARG A 398 -7.64 -14.07 -4.14
N MET A 399 -8.37 -12.97 -4.07
CA MET A 399 -9.26 -12.66 -2.94
C MET A 399 -10.35 -13.73 -2.78
N GLU A 400 -10.91 -14.20 -3.88
CA GLU A 400 -11.91 -15.26 -3.89
C GLU A 400 -11.31 -16.58 -3.39
N ALA A 401 -10.11 -16.96 -3.86
CA ALA A 401 -9.39 -18.15 -3.43
C ALA A 401 -9.04 -18.14 -1.92
N LEU A 402 -8.76 -16.95 -1.36
CA LEU A 402 -8.50 -16.75 0.06
C LEU A 402 -9.80 -16.70 0.91
N GLY A 403 -10.98 -16.86 0.31
CA GLY A 403 -12.25 -16.82 1.01
C GLY A 403 -12.67 -15.43 1.50
N TYR A 404 -12.06 -14.34 1.00
CA TYR A 404 -12.36 -12.97 1.44
C TYR A 404 -13.80 -12.56 1.17
N PHE A 405 -14.46 -13.18 0.19
CA PHE A 405 -15.84 -12.90 -0.20
C PHE A 405 -16.85 -13.91 0.36
N ASP A 406 -16.43 -14.89 1.19
CA ASP A 406 -17.34 -15.93 1.69
C ASP A 406 -18.49 -15.36 2.53
N GLY A 407 -18.22 -14.31 3.32
CA GLY A 407 -19.27 -13.62 4.08
C GLY A 407 -20.33 -12.96 3.18
N ILE A 408 -19.91 -12.35 2.07
CA ILE A 408 -20.82 -11.77 1.06
C ILE A 408 -21.61 -12.88 0.37
N LYS A 409 -20.95 -13.96 -0.06
CA LYS A 409 -21.61 -15.11 -0.70
C LYS A 409 -22.64 -15.76 0.22
N ASN A 410 -22.34 -15.86 1.50
CA ASN A 410 -23.29 -16.35 2.51
C ASN A 410 -24.51 -15.42 2.67
N ALA A 411 -24.30 -14.12 2.68
CA ALA A 411 -25.39 -13.14 2.71
C ALA A 411 -26.28 -13.23 1.46
N ILE A 412 -25.66 -13.37 0.28
CA ILE A 412 -26.38 -13.57 -0.99
C ILE A 412 -27.21 -14.87 -0.94
N ALA A 413 -26.64 -15.97 -0.47
CA ALA A 413 -27.35 -17.24 -0.35
C ALA A 413 -28.54 -17.17 0.62
N LYS A 414 -28.44 -16.33 1.66
CA LYS A 414 -29.48 -16.17 2.69
C LYS A 414 -30.62 -15.25 2.25
N TYR A 415 -30.34 -14.18 1.53
CA TYR A 415 -31.29 -13.11 1.24
C TYR A 415 -31.49 -12.80 -0.26
N GLY A 416 -30.64 -13.33 -1.15
CA GLY A 416 -30.61 -12.94 -2.56
C GLY A 416 -31.67 -13.58 -3.45
N ASN A 417 -32.55 -14.43 -2.92
CA ASN A 417 -33.64 -15.14 -3.66
C ASN A 417 -35.01 -14.54 -3.41
#